data_1843a491f73e8ee8e1a38fd6ffc0e718
#
_entry.id   1843a491f73e8ee8e1a38fd6ffc0e718
#
_cell.length_a   1.000
_cell.length_b   1.000
_cell.length_c   1.000
_cell.angle_alpha   90.00
_cell.angle_beta   90.00
_cell.angle_gamma   90.00
#
_symmetry.space_group_name_H-M   'P 1'
#
loop_
_entity.id
_entity.type
_entity.pdbx_description
1 polymer ?
#
loop_
_entity_poly.entity_id
_entity_poly.type
_entity_poly.pdbx_seq_one_letter_code
_entity_poly.pdbx_strand_id
1 'polypeptide(L)'
;MKRTEIFRIHMTTASFAPLSNDTFLRACLRQATDHTPVWLMRQAGRYLPEYCATRAKAGSFMGLATNVDYATEVTLQPLERYPLDAAILFSDILTVPDAMGLGLSFALGEGPRFAKSVRDEAAVAELQVPDMAKLRYVFDAVTSIRKALNGSVPLIGFSGSPWTLACYMVEGKGSDDYRLVKSMLYSRPDLMHRILEVNAQAVASYLNTQIEAGAQAVMIFDSWGGVLADAAFQEFSLAYTAKVLALLKKTHNGATIPRLVFTKGGGLWLEEMGQLDCEVLGLDWTMNLGRARQMVGGALGGPGKALQGNIDPNVLFAPPANIQKEVIRVLDSFGKPHTDQNTTGPTHIFNLGHGISQFTPPEHVSALVEAVHTHSRALRR
;
A
#
# COMPACT_ATOMS: atom_id res chain seq x y z
N MET A 1 -40.32 18.18 4.57
CA MET A 1 -39.51 17.41 3.63
C MET A 1 -38.49 18.35 2.97
N LYS A 2 -37.27 18.42 3.48
CA LYS A 2 -36.16 19.14 2.84
C LYS A 2 -35.34 18.11 2.07
N ARG A 3 -35.29 18.25 0.73
CA ARG A 3 -34.44 17.45 -0.15
C ARG A 3 -32.99 17.80 0.14
N THR A 4 -32.21 16.82 0.60
CA THR A 4 -30.75 16.91 0.70
C THR A 4 -30.21 16.85 -0.72
N GLU A 5 -29.74 17.97 -1.25
CA GLU A 5 -28.98 18.02 -2.50
C GLU A 5 -27.63 17.34 -2.26
N ILE A 6 -27.48 16.18 -2.86
CA ILE A 6 -26.19 15.48 -2.94
C ILE A 6 -25.36 16.26 -3.98
N PHE A 7 -24.38 17.04 -3.50
CA PHE A 7 -23.36 17.64 -4.36
C PHE A 7 -22.56 16.52 -5.03
N ARG A 8 -22.95 16.12 -6.24
CA ARG A 8 -22.10 15.36 -7.14
C ARG A 8 -20.98 16.29 -7.63
N ILE A 9 -19.77 16.11 -7.11
CA ILE A 9 -18.56 16.67 -7.71
C ILE A 9 -18.48 16.06 -9.13
N HIS A 10 -18.78 16.86 -10.15
CA HIS A 10 -18.53 16.49 -11.54
C HIS A 10 -17.00 16.53 -11.74
N MET A 11 -16.31 15.42 -11.47
CA MET A 11 -14.98 15.23 -12.01
C MET A 11 -15.15 14.97 -13.50
N THR A 12 -14.72 15.91 -14.33
CA THR A 12 -14.55 15.67 -15.76
C THR A 12 -13.70 14.43 -15.91
N THR A 13 -14.19 13.40 -16.60
CA THR A 13 -13.47 12.15 -16.86
C THR A 13 -12.18 12.49 -17.61
N ALA A 14 -11.07 12.54 -16.89
CA ALA A 14 -9.76 12.76 -17.50
C ALA A 14 -9.47 11.57 -18.43
N SER A 15 -9.21 11.85 -19.70
CA SER A 15 -8.73 10.82 -20.62
C SER A 15 -7.26 10.56 -20.32
N PHE A 16 -6.92 9.31 -20.01
CA PHE A 16 -5.55 8.86 -19.76
C PHE A 16 -5.05 8.02 -20.94
N ALA A 17 -3.75 8.10 -21.21
CA ALA A 17 -3.10 7.24 -22.20
C ALA A 17 -3.26 5.75 -21.83
N PRO A 18 -3.43 4.85 -22.83
CA PRO A 18 -3.45 3.41 -22.61
C PRO A 18 -2.10 2.96 -22.05
N LEU A 19 -2.11 1.87 -21.25
CA LEU A 19 -0.88 1.30 -20.70
C LEU A 19 -0.03 0.62 -21.78
N SER A 20 1.27 0.93 -21.79
CA SER A 20 2.27 0.22 -22.57
C SER A 20 2.92 -0.93 -21.78
N ASN A 21 3.00 -0.81 -20.44
CA ASN A 21 3.41 -1.88 -19.54
C ASN A 21 2.29 -2.16 -18.52
N ASP A 22 1.57 -3.26 -18.71
CA ASP A 22 0.50 -3.75 -17.84
C ASP A 22 0.93 -4.94 -16.97
N THR A 23 2.23 -5.30 -16.99
CA THR A 23 2.79 -6.50 -16.35
C THR A 23 2.39 -6.62 -14.88
N PHE A 24 2.44 -5.50 -14.14
CA PHE A 24 2.02 -5.47 -12.74
C PHE A 24 0.53 -5.82 -12.58
N LEU A 25 -0.36 -5.22 -13.37
CA LEU A 25 -1.80 -5.48 -13.28
C LEU A 25 -2.14 -6.92 -13.67
N ARG A 26 -1.51 -7.44 -14.72
CA ARG A 26 -1.65 -8.86 -15.13
C ARG A 26 -1.23 -9.79 -14.00
N ALA A 27 -0.08 -9.52 -13.37
CA ALA A 27 0.36 -10.32 -12.23
C ALA A 27 -0.62 -10.25 -11.05
N CYS A 28 -1.17 -9.06 -10.72
CA CYS A 28 -2.21 -8.92 -9.70
C CYS A 28 -3.44 -9.79 -10.01
N LEU A 29 -3.83 -9.90 -11.27
CA LEU A 29 -4.98 -10.67 -11.75
C LEU A 29 -4.64 -12.14 -12.04
N ARG A 30 -3.46 -12.60 -11.63
CA ARG A 30 -2.98 -13.98 -11.79
C ARG A 30 -2.85 -14.43 -13.25
N GLN A 31 -2.66 -13.49 -14.15
CA GLN A 31 -2.40 -13.73 -15.57
C GLN A 31 -0.91 -13.93 -15.84
N ALA A 32 -0.58 -14.64 -16.90
CA ALA A 32 0.80 -14.87 -17.31
C ALA A 32 1.50 -13.56 -17.68
N THR A 33 2.78 -13.46 -17.30
CA THR A 33 3.65 -12.31 -17.57
C THR A 33 5.02 -12.76 -18.08
N ASP A 34 5.74 -11.92 -18.80
CA ASP A 34 7.06 -12.27 -19.38
C ASP A 34 8.18 -12.27 -18.33
N HIS A 35 7.97 -11.54 -17.23
CA HIS A 35 8.85 -11.49 -16.07
C HIS A 35 8.03 -11.22 -14.81
N THR A 36 8.63 -11.38 -13.65
CA THR A 36 8.03 -10.98 -12.39
C THR A 36 8.11 -9.46 -12.26
N PRO A 37 6.98 -8.73 -12.22
CA PRO A 37 7.01 -7.28 -12.07
C PRO A 37 7.59 -6.88 -10.73
N VAL A 38 8.29 -5.75 -10.70
CA VAL A 38 8.92 -5.19 -9.50
C VAL A 38 8.54 -3.73 -9.30
N TRP A 39 8.17 -3.40 -8.10
CA TRP A 39 8.10 -2.05 -7.55
C TRP A 39 8.54 -2.09 -6.10
N LEU A 40 8.85 -0.95 -5.46
CA LEU A 40 9.43 -0.96 -4.13
C LEU A 40 8.63 -0.07 -3.17
N MET A 41 8.28 -0.61 -2.00
CA MET A 41 7.71 0.16 -0.91
C MET A 41 8.61 1.34 -0.55
N ARG A 42 8.06 2.58 -0.59
CA ARG A 42 8.77 3.85 -0.41
C ARG A 42 9.82 4.10 -1.49
N GLN A 43 9.57 3.65 -2.74
CA GLN A 43 10.48 3.88 -3.88
C GLN A 43 10.80 5.37 -4.10
N ALA A 44 9.85 6.28 -3.89
CA ALA A 44 10.12 7.71 -3.71
C ALA A 44 10.53 7.96 -2.25
N GLY A 45 11.79 8.23 -2.01
CA GLY A 45 12.29 8.28 -0.64
C GLY A 45 13.66 8.94 -0.47
N ARG A 46 14.04 9.18 0.78
CA ARG A 46 15.26 9.91 1.19
C ARG A 46 16.57 9.25 0.76
N TYR A 47 16.55 8.05 0.21
CA TYR A 47 17.74 7.41 -0.35
C TYR A 47 18.11 7.97 -1.74
N LEU A 48 17.17 8.68 -2.39
CA LEU A 48 17.38 9.33 -3.68
C LEU A 48 17.82 10.79 -3.49
N PRO A 49 18.97 11.21 -4.05
CA PRO A 49 19.43 12.61 -3.98
C PRO A 49 18.42 13.61 -4.57
N GLU A 50 17.77 13.26 -5.68
CA GLU A 50 16.75 14.07 -6.34
C GLU A 50 15.52 14.26 -5.45
N TYR A 51 15.07 13.22 -4.75
CA TYR A 51 13.99 13.34 -3.77
C TYR A 51 14.37 14.29 -2.62
N CYS A 52 15.59 14.18 -2.11
CA CYS A 52 16.08 15.07 -1.06
C CYS A 52 16.11 16.53 -1.53
N ALA A 53 16.50 16.78 -2.78
CA ALA A 53 16.51 18.13 -3.36
C ALA A 53 15.09 18.72 -3.46
N THR A 54 14.12 17.95 -3.97
CA THR A 54 12.71 18.38 -4.06
C THR A 54 12.10 18.58 -2.68
N ARG A 55 12.40 17.70 -1.72
CA ARG A 55 11.95 17.86 -0.33
C ARG A 55 12.50 19.11 0.34
N ALA A 56 13.76 19.46 0.06
CA ALA A 56 14.37 20.71 0.57
C ALA A 56 13.65 21.95 0.02
N LYS A 57 13.30 21.96 -1.27
CA LYS A 57 12.49 23.05 -1.88
C LYS A 57 11.10 23.15 -1.26
N ALA A 58 10.48 22.03 -0.94
CA ALA A 58 9.15 21.98 -0.32
C ALA A 58 9.14 22.42 1.16
N GLY A 59 10.30 22.52 1.81
CA GLY A 59 10.48 22.96 3.19
C GLY A 59 10.05 21.98 4.27
N SER A 60 9.05 21.13 4.03
CA SER A 60 8.55 20.13 4.98
C SER A 60 8.01 18.91 4.28
N PHE A 61 7.73 17.83 5.04
CA PHE A 61 7.05 16.67 4.49
C PHE A 61 5.62 17.02 4.02
N MET A 62 4.87 17.75 4.81
CA MET A 62 3.52 18.17 4.41
C MET A 62 3.57 19.13 3.22
N GLY A 63 4.52 20.05 3.17
CA GLY A 63 4.73 20.93 2.00
C GLY A 63 5.02 20.14 0.73
N LEU A 64 5.71 18.98 0.83
CA LEU A 64 5.94 18.09 -0.28
C LEU A 64 4.66 17.31 -0.65
N ALA A 65 3.98 16.72 0.34
CA ALA A 65 2.84 15.83 0.12
C ALA A 65 1.55 16.56 -0.30
N THR A 66 1.38 17.83 0.13
CA THR A 66 0.18 18.62 -0.22
C THR A 66 0.33 19.47 -1.48
N ASN A 67 1.54 19.53 -2.04
CA ASN A 67 1.78 20.21 -3.31
C ASN A 67 1.74 19.18 -4.46
N VAL A 68 0.78 19.34 -5.36
CA VAL A 68 0.52 18.40 -6.47
C VAL A 68 1.73 18.23 -7.39
N ASP A 69 2.43 19.32 -7.71
CA ASP A 69 3.59 19.29 -8.61
C ASP A 69 4.76 18.55 -7.96
N TYR A 70 5.05 18.84 -6.68
CA TYR A 70 6.11 18.13 -5.96
C TYR A 70 5.78 16.66 -5.73
N ALA A 71 4.54 16.33 -5.38
CA ALA A 71 4.10 14.93 -5.23
C ALA A 71 4.22 14.17 -6.57
N THR A 72 3.92 14.84 -7.68
CA THR A 72 4.08 14.27 -9.02
C THR A 72 5.56 14.06 -9.33
N GLU A 73 6.40 15.07 -9.16
CA GLU A 73 7.84 15.01 -9.41
C GLU A 73 8.49 13.84 -8.66
N VAL A 74 8.30 13.77 -7.34
CA VAL A 74 8.95 12.72 -6.55
C VAL A 74 8.40 11.31 -6.84
N THR A 75 7.16 11.19 -7.31
CA THR A 75 6.61 9.89 -7.75
C THR A 75 7.29 9.38 -9.02
N LEU A 76 7.68 10.27 -9.93
CA LEU A 76 8.32 9.92 -11.20
C LEU A 76 9.82 9.62 -11.07
N GLN A 77 10.52 10.29 -10.16
CA GLN A 77 11.98 10.18 -9.97
C GLN A 77 12.50 8.72 -9.90
N PRO A 78 11.90 7.79 -9.13
CA PRO A 78 12.38 6.40 -9.12
C PRO A 78 12.14 5.67 -10.45
N LEU A 79 11.14 6.06 -11.25
CA LEU A 79 10.85 5.46 -12.55
C LEU A 79 11.80 5.97 -13.65
N GLU A 80 12.31 7.18 -13.50
CA GLU A 80 13.36 7.72 -14.38
C GLU A 80 14.71 7.03 -14.14
N ARG A 81 14.93 6.57 -12.91
CA ARG A 81 16.18 5.92 -12.49
C ARG A 81 16.18 4.42 -12.70
N TYR A 82 15.05 3.75 -12.45
CA TYR A 82 14.94 2.30 -12.46
C TYR A 82 13.78 1.84 -13.36
N PRO A 83 13.93 0.74 -14.09
CA PRO A 83 12.87 0.16 -14.91
C PRO A 83 11.83 -0.57 -14.02
N LEU A 84 11.13 0.15 -13.15
CA LEU A 84 10.09 -0.38 -12.30
C LEU A 84 8.79 -0.62 -13.09
N ASP A 85 8.00 -1.61 -12.68
CA ASP A 85 6.78 -2.03 -13.37
C ASP A 85 5.50 -1.40 -12.79
N ALA A 86 5.60 -0.58 -11.75
CA ALA A 86 4.50 0.22 -11.22
C ALA A 86 5.00 1.47 -10.51
N ALA A 87 4.19 2.53 -10.58
CA ALA A 87 4.29 3.70 -9.72
C ALA A 87 3.40 3.52 -8.50
N ILE A 88 3.78 4.09 -7.37
CA ILE A 88 2.90 4.27 -6.23
C ILE A 88 2.80 5.75 -5.90
N LEU A 89 1.58 6.21 -5.64
CA LEU A 89 1.30 7.57 -5.20
C LEU A 89 2.22 8.01 -4.06
N PHE A 90 2.80 9.20 -4.15
CA PHE A 90 3.48 9.81 -3.01
C PHE A 90 2.46 10.51 -2.11
N SER A 91 2.24 9.98 -0.92
CA SER A 91 1.35 10.49 0.12
C SER A 91 1.75 9.90 1.47
N ASP A 92 0.93 10.11 2.50
CA ASP A 92 1.08 9.45 3.80
C ASP A 92 -0.21 8.73 4.21
N ILE A 93 -0.09 7.63 4.96
CA ILE A 93 -1.25 6.90 5.48
C ILE A 93 -2.06 7.72 6.50
N LEU A 94 -1.43 8.72 7.13
CA LEU A 94 -2.02 9.54 8.20
C LEU A 94 -2.80 10.75 7.67
N THR A 95 -2.88 10.95 6.36
CA THR A 95 -3.69 12.03 5.75
C THR A 95 -5.18 11.87 6.07
N VAL A 96 -5.68 10.63 6.18
CA VAL A 96 -7.08 10.37 6.53
C VAL A 96 -7.40 10.81 7.96
N PRO A 97 -6.66 10.39 9.01
CA PRO A 97 -6.86 10.92 10.36
C PRO A 97 -6.64 12.43 10.48
N ASP A 98 -5.71 13.00 9.69
CA ASP A 98 -5.52 14.46 9.64
C ASP A 98 -6.78 15.16 9.13
N ALA A 99 -7.38 14.66 8.07
CA ALA A 99 -8.65 15.19 7.52
C ALA A 99 -9.83 15.06 8.51
N MET A 100 -9.77 14.10 9.46
CA MET A 100 -10.72 14.01 10.57
C MET A 100 -10.53 15.12 11.62
N GLY A 101 -9.45 15.91 11.52
CA GLY A 101 -9.18 17.06 12.40
C GLY A 101 -8.24 16.75 13.57
N LEU A 102 -7.44 15.68 13.49
CA LEU A 102 -6.50 15.31 14.54
C LEU A 102 -5.21 16.16 14.52
N GLY A 103 -4.94 16.90 13.45
CA GLY A 103 -3.83 17.84 13.34
C GLY A 103 -2.47 17.15 13.25
N LEU A 104 -2.16 16.60 12.08
CA LEU A 104 -0.90 15.91 11.79
C LEU A 104 0.26 16.89 11.65
N SER A 105 1.37 16.56 12.28
CA SER A 105 2.64 17.27 12.15
C SER A 105 3.81 16.29 12.08
N PHE A 106 4.92 16.74 11.47
CA PHE A 106 6.17 15.97 11.39
C PHE A 106 7.29 16.79 12.01
N ALA A 107 7.73 16.43 13.20
CA ALA A 107 8.90 17.04 13.83
C ALA A 107 10.19 16.41 13.29
N LEU A 108 11.25 17.21 13.18
CA LEU A 108 12.58 16.75 12.76
C LEU A 108 13.07 15.66 13.72
N GLY A 109 13.31 14.45 13.19
CA GLY A 109 13.83 13.31 13.96
C GLY A 109 12.80 12.55 14.80
N GLU A 110 11.55 13.02 14.92
CA GLU A 110 10.55 12.41 15.82
C GLU A 110 9.42 11.64 15.11
N GLY A 111 9.34 11.72 13.80
CA GLY A 111 8.24 11.09 13.02
C GLY A 111 6.91 11.85 13.12
N PRO A 112 5.81 11.21 12.73
CA PRO A 112 4.49 11.82 12.73
C PRO A 112 3.93 11.97 14.14
N ARG A 113 3.21 13.08 14.39
CA ARG A 113 2.47 13.36 15.62
C ARG A 113 1.11 13.96 15.32
N PHE A 114 0.12 13.60 16.12
CA PHE A 114 -1.18 14.24 16.15
C PHE A 114 -1.29 15.20 17.31
N ALA A 115 -1.86 16.40 17.07
CA ALA A 115 -2.15 17.39 18.10
C ALA A 115 -3.26 16.88 19.04
N LYS A 116 -4.22 16.10 18.50
CA LYS A 116 -5.30 15.48 19.25
C LYS A 116 -5.16 13.96 19.16
N SER A 117 -5.30 13.26 20.28
CA SER A 117 -5.34 11.79 20.33
C SER A 117 -6.74 11.32 20.76
N VAL A 118 -7.12 10.13 20.28
CA VAL A 118 -8.46 9.57 20.47
C VAL A 118 -8.38 8.53 21.60
N ARG A 119 -8.59 8.96 22.87
CA ARG A 119 -8.33 8.12 24.05
C ARG A 119 -9.50 7.91 24.98
N ASP A 120 -10.57 8.66 24.81
CA ASP A 120 -11.74 8.64 25.67
C ASP A 120 -13.04 8.65 24.86
N GLU A 121 -14.14 8.47 25.56
CA GLU A 121 -15.47 8.38 24.96
C GLU A 121 -15.88 9.66 24.23
N ALA A 122 -15.50 10.84 24.75
CA ALA A 122 -15.81 12.11 24.13
C ALA A 122 -15.06 12.28 22.79
N ALA A 123 -13.75 12.00 22.77
CA ALA A 123 -12.95 12.05 21.57
C ALA A 123 -13.42 11.03 20.50
N VAL A 124 -13.83 9.83 20.92
CA VAL A 124 -14.37 8.81 20.01
C VAL A 124 -15.73 9.22 19.45
N ALA A 125 -16.59 9.86 20.27
CA ALA A 125 -17.91 10.34 19.83
C ALA A 125 -17.82 11.43 18.74
N GLU A 126 -16.76 12.25 18.77
CA GLU A 126 -16.50 13.30 17.78
C GLU A 126 -16.01 12.76 16.42
N LEU A 127 -15.51 11.52 16.35
CA LEU A 127 -14.98 10.95 15.12
C LEU A 127 -16.06 10.77 14.07
N GLN A 128 -15.75 11.28 12.87
CA GLN A 128 -16.60 11.13 11.69
C GLN A 128 -15.75 10.85 10.45
N VAL A 129 -16.35 10.22 9.45
CA VAL A 129 -15.75 10.11 8.12
C VAL A 129 -15.50 11.52 7.60
N PRO A 130 -14.27 11.86 7.21
CA PRO A 130 -13.95 13.21 6.80
C PRO A 130 -14.57 13.55 5.43
N ASP A 131 -14.85 14.82 5.21
CA ASP A 131 -15.15 15.30 3.86
C ASP A 131 -13.93 15.08 2.97
N MET A 132 -14.10 14.32 1.88
CA MET A 132 -13.03 14.02 0.92
C MET A 132 -12.49 15.28 0.23
N ALA A 133 -13.22 16.39 0.25
CA ALA A 133 -12.72 17.68 -0.26
C ALA A 133 -11.47 18.17 0.49
N LYS A 134 -11.29 17.81 1.77
CA LYS A 134 -10.08 18.11 2.54
C LYS A 134 -8.84 17.37 2.04
N LEU A 135 -9.03 16.27 1.31
CA LEU A 135 -7.98 15.41 0.73
C LEU A 135 -7.83 15.62 -0.78
N ARG A 136 -8.44 16.68 -1.33
CA ARG A 136 -8.44 16.96 -2.76
C ARG A 136 -7.03 16.99 -3.36
N TYR A 137 -6.05 17.53 -2.65
CA TYR A 137 -4.65 17.57 -3.08
C TYR A 137 -4.09 16.17 -3.41
N VAL A 138 -4.55 15.12 -2.70
CA VAL A 138 -4.17 13.74 -2.99
C VAL A 138 -4.77 13.27 -4.32
N PHE A 139 -6.04 13.56 -4.56
CA PHE A 139 -6.75 13.14 -5.77
C PHE A 139 -6.27 13.91 -7.01
N ASP A 140 -5.98 15.19 -6.84
CA ASP A 140 -5.35 16.01 -7.88
C ASP A 140 -3.94 15.48 -8.20
N ALA A 141 -3.15 15.04 -7.19
CA ALA A 141 -1.86 14.39 -7.40
C ALA A 141 -2.00 13.06 -8.15
N VAL A 142 -2.98 12.20 -7.79
CA VAL A 142 -3.26 10.96 -8.54
C VAL A 142 -3.51 11.27 -10.02
N THR A 143 -4.35 12.26 -10.31
CA THR A 143 -4.67 12.67 -11.69
C THR A 143 -3.45 13.22 -12.42
N SER A 144 -2.65 14.06 -11.76
CA SER A 144 -1.42 14.63 -12.31
C SER A 144 -0.38 13.56 -12.62
N ILE A 145 -0.13 12.64 -11.67
CA ILE A 145 0.80 11.53 -11.85
C ILE A 145 0.35 10.61 -13.00
N ARG A 146 -0.95 10.28 -13.08
CA ARG A 146 -1.48 9.44 -14.18
C ARG A 146 -1.25 10.07 -15.56
N LYS A 147 -1.40 11.40 -15.66
CA LYS A 147 -1.09 12.14 -16.90
C LYS A 147 0.40 12.12 -17.20
N ALA A 148 1.24 12.39 -16.20
CA ALA A 148 2.69 12.46 -16.35
C ALA A 148 3.30 11.08 -16.68
N LEU A 149 2.79 9.99 -16.13
CA LEU A 149 3.19 8.61 -16.49
C LEU A 149 2.89 8.30 -17.96
N ASN A 150 1.95 8.97 -18.58
CA ASN A 150 1.58 8.80 -19.99
C ASN A 150 1.46 7.32 -20.43
N GLY A 151 0.93 6.48 -19.56
CA GLY A 151 0.76 5.05 -19.83
C GLY A 151 2.00 4.17 -19.70
N SER A 152 3.14 4.69 -19.25
CA SER A 152 4.38 3.90 -19.12
C SER A 152 4.23 2.71 -18.16
N VAL A 153 3.68 2.95 -16.99
CA VAL A 153 3.37 1.94 -15.96
C VAL A 153 2.08 2.28 -15.22
N PRO A 154 1.41 1.32 -14.55
CA PRO A 154 0.22 1.61 -13.75
C PRO A 154 0.57 2.36 -12.46
N LEU A 155 -0.41 3.12 -11.96
CA LEU A 155 -0.35 3.85 -10.69
C LEU A 155 -1.12 3.12 -9.60
N ILE A 156 -0.46 2.86 -8.47
CA ILE A 156 -1.04 2.30 -7.26
C ILE A 156 -1.45 3.44 -6.33
N GLY A 157 -2.73 3.47 -5.93
CA GLY A 157 -3.22 4.26 -4.80
C GLY A 157 -3.10 3.47 -3.50
N PHE A 158 -3.12 4.13 -2.35
CA PHE A 158 -3.01 3.41 -1.09
C PHE A 158 -3.63 4.14 0.11
N SER A 159 -3.81 3.39 1.19
CA SER A 159 -4.16 3.89 2.54
C SER A 159 -3.55 2.99 3.62
N GLY A 160 -3.48 3.49 4.84
CA GLY A 160 -3.32 2.62 6.01
C GLY A 160 -4.57 1.79 6.26
N SER A 161 -4.41 0.62 6.92
CA SER A 161 -5.54 -0.17 7.40
C SER A 161 -6.29 0.55 8.53
N PRO A 162 -7.57 0.23 8.77
CA PRO A 162 -8.30 0.79 9.91
C PRO A 162 -7.57 0.63 11.25
N TRP A 163 -6.96 -0.54 11.49
CA TRP A 163 -6.18 -0.82 12.70
C TRP A 163 -4.90 0.02 12.77
N THR A 164 -4.11 0.05 11.72
CA THR A 164 -2.88 0.85 11.68
C THR A 164 -3.16 2.34 11.92
N LEU A 165 -4.23 2.89 11.34
CA LEU A 165 -4.65 4.26 11.60
C LEU A 165 -5.07 4.44 13.07
N ALA A 166 -5.85 3.51 13.64
CA ALA A 166 -6.27 3.55 15.04
C ALA A 166 -5.07 3.56 16.00
N CYS A 167 -4.00 2.79 15.70
CA CYS A 167 -2.77 2.83 16.48
C CYS A 167 -2.22 4.26 16.60
N TYR A 168 -2.04 4.96 15.48
CA TYR A 168 -1.55 6.34 15.49
C TYR A 168 -2.52 7.32 16.13
N MET A 169 -3.83 7.15 15.92
CA MET A 169 -4.86 8.03 16.48
C MET A 169 -4.91 7.95 18.02
N VAL A 170 -4.76 6.75 18.59
CA VAL A 170 -4.78 6.52 20.03
C VAL A 170 -3.42 6.83 20.68
N GLU A 171 -2.32 6.35 20.10
CA GLU A 171 -0.97 6.64 20.62
C GLU A 171 -0.61 8.12 20.44
N GLY A 172 -1.14 8.80 19.43
CA GLY A 172 -0.86 10.19 19.07
C GLY A 172 0.47 10.35 18.33
N LYS A 173 1.25 9.30 18.18
CA LYS A 173 2.56 9.22 17.51
C LYS A 173 2.92 7.77 17.18
N GLY A 174 4.09 7.54 16.60
CA GLY A 174 4.67 6.19 16.54
C GLY A 174 4.86 5.59 17.93
N SER A 175 4.70 4.28 18.06
CA SER A 175 4.85 3.54 19.33
C SER A 175 5.63 2.26 19.11
N ASP A 176 6.44 1.87 20.10
CA ASP A 176 7.18 0.61 20.08
C ASP A 176 6.43 -0.51 20.84
N ASP A 177 5.64 -0.15 21.84
CA ASP A 177 4.93 -1.07 22.73
C ASP A 177 3.40 -1.11 22.52
N TYR A 178 2.83 -0.09 21.83
CA TYR A 178 1.39 0.02 21.56
C TYR A 178 0.52 -0.06 22.84
N ARG A 179 1.03 0.42 23.95
CA ARG A 179 0.43 0.25 25.27
C ARG A 179 -0.95 0.90 25.37
N LEU A 180 -1.13 2.10 24.85
CA LEU A 180 -2.39 2.83 24.97
C LEU A 180 -3.49 2.20 24.10
N VAL A 181 -3.18 1.91 22.83
CA VAL A 181 -4.15 1.34 21.90
C VAL A 181 -4.53 -0.09 22.32
N LYS A 182 -3.58 -0.90 22.81
CA LYS A 182 -3.86 -2.25 23.33
C LYS A 182 -4.63 -2.22 24.66
N SER A 183 -4.33 -1.26 25.54
CA SER A 183 -5.13 -1.08 26.76
C SER A 183 -6.57 -0.73 26.43
N MET A 184 -6.81 0.17 25.47
CA MET A 184 -8.16 0.48 25.00
C MET A 184 -8.86 -0.74 24.40
N LEU A 185 -8.18 -1.48 23.54
CA LEU A 185 -8.71 -2.68 22.90
C LEU A 185 -9.26 -3.69 23.92
N TYR A 186 -8.56 -3.90 25.04
CA TYR A 186 -8.97 -4.87 26.06
C TYR A 186 -9.94 -4.30 27.11
N SER A 187 -9.84 -3.00 27.45
CA SER A 187 -10.66 -2.39 28.50
C SER A 187 -11.94 -1.72 27.99
N ARG A 188 -11.91 -1.21 26.75
CA ARG A 188 -13.03 -0.52 26.10
C ARG A 188 -13.13 -0.93 24.62
N PRO A 189 -13.38 -2.24 24.34
CA PRO A 189 -13.52 -2.74 22.97
C PRO A 189 -14.62 -2.01 22.18
N ASP A 190 -15.67 -1.56 22.84
CA ASP A 190 -16.73 -0.74 22.27
C ASP A 190 -16.21 0.55 21.61
N LEU A 191 -15.30 1.26 22.26
CA LEU A 191 -14.65 2.45 21.69
C LEU A 191 -13.73 2.09 20.54
N MET A 192 -12.96 1.01 20.66
CA MET A 192 -12.09 0.54 19.59
C MET A 192 -12.90 0.17 18.35
N HIS A 193 -13.99 -0.58 18.50
CA HIS A 193 -14.88 -0.90 17.38
C HIS A 193 -15.45 0.37 16.73
N ARG A 194 -15.79 1.40 17.49
CA ARG A 194 -16.27 2.67 16.94
C ARG A 194 -15.20 3.39 16.11
N ILE A 195 -13.96 3.46 16.60
CA ILE A 195 -12.82 4.03 15.87
C ILE A 195 -12.60 3.27 14.56
N LEU A 196 -12.56 1.93 14.62
CA LEU A 196 -12.29 1.08 13.47
C LEU A 196 -13.42 1.15 12.43
N GLU A 197 -14.67 1.29 12.86
CA GLU A 197 -15.81 1.47 11.95
C GLU A 197 -15.71 2.77 11.16
N VAL A 198 -15.40 3.89 11.83
CA VAL A 198 -15.20 5.19 11.17
C VAL A 198 -14.01 5.11 10.23
N ASN A 199 -12.90 4.51 10.66
CA ASN A 199 -11.72 4.34 9.83
C ASN A 199 -12.01 3.49 8.60
N ALA A 200 -12.75 2.39 8.73
CA ALA A 200 -13.08 1.53 7.59
C ALA A 200 -13.88 2.27 6.52
N GLN A 201 -14.88 3.04 6.92
CA GLN A 201 -15.68 3.87 6.01
C GLN A 201 -14.83 4.99 5.36
N ALA A 202 -13.98 5.66 6.15
CA ALA A 202 -13.09 6.71 5.67
C ALA A 202 -12.06 6.18 4.66
N VAL A 203 -11.41 5.06 4.98
CA VAL A 203 -10.43 4.40 4.10
C VAL A 203 -11.08 3.96 2.80
N ALA A 204 -12.28 3.35 2.86
CA ALA A 204 -13.00 2.94 1.65
C ALA A 204 -13.36 4.14 0.77
N SER A 205 -13.89 5.23 1.36
CA SER A 205 -14.20 6.46 0.63
C SER A 205 -12.94 7.07 0.00
N TYR A 206 -11.85 7.13 0.73
CA TYR A 206 -10.56 7.67 0.29
C TYR A 206 -9.96 6.88 -0.88
N LEU A 207 -9.96 5.54 -0.79
CA LEU A 207 -9.44 4.68 -1.86
C LEU A 207 -10.35 4.70 -3.10
N ASN A 208 -11.68 4.72 -2.92
CA ASN A 208 -12.60 4.85 -4.05
C ASN A 208 -12.41 6.18 -4.79
N THR A 209 -12.15 7.27 -4.08
CA THR A 209 -11.88 8.57 -4.71
C THR A 209 -10.52 8.57 -5.44
N GLN A 210 -9.51 7.86 -4.93
CA GLN A 210 -8.25 7.65 -5.66
C GLN A 210 -8.47 6.85 -6.96
N ILE A 211 -9.34 5.82 -6.94
CA ILE A 211 -9.71 5.07 -8.15
C ILE A 211 -10.39 6.01 -9.16
N GLU A 212 -11.34 6.83 -8.71
CA GLU A 212 -12.02 7.81 -9.56
C GLU A 212 -11.06 8.85 -10.16
N ALA A 213 -10.03 9.24 -9.40
CA ALA A 213 -8.97 10.16 -9.84
C ALA A 213 -7.97 9.52 -10.82
N GLY A 214 -7.95 8.18 -10.96
CA GLY A 214 -7.13 7.49 -11.94
C GLY A 214 -6.18 6.42 -11.41
N ALA A 215 -6.22 6.06 -10.12
CA ALA A 215 -5.46 4.90 -9.61
C ALA A 215 -5.97 3.61 -10.25
N GLN A 216 -5.04 2.74 -10.67
CA GLN A 216 -5.34 1.51 -11.42
C GLN A 216 -5.25 0.25 -10.57
N ALA A 217 -4.71 0.36 -9.38
CA ALA A 217 -4.75 -0.60 -8.30
C ALA A 217 -4.77 0.16 -6.97
N VAL A 218 -5.24 -0.46 -5.90
CA VAL A 218 -5.22 0.14 -4.56
C VAL A 218 -4.66 -0.82 -3.53
N MET A 219 -3.92 -0.29 -2.55
CA MET A 219 -3.27 -1.09 -1.54
C MET A 219 -3.60 -0.61 -0.13
N ILE A 220 -3.92 -1.54 0.77
CA ILE A 220 -4.14 -1.32 2.19
C ILE A 220 -2.89 -1.77 2.94
N PHE A 221 -2.26 -0.84 3.67
CA PHE A 221 -1.09 -1.13 4.49
C PHE A 221 -1.48 -1.34 5.95
N ASP A 222 -1.46 -2.59 6.39
CA ASP A 222 -1.59 -2.95 7.81
C ASP A 222 -0.22 -3.12 8.46
N SER A 223 0.50 -2.01 8.61
CA SER A 223 1.87 -1.99 9.12
C SER A 223 1.98 -2.49 10.57
N TRP A 224 0.88 -2.48 11.32
CA TRP A 224 0.84 -2.83 12.74
C TRP A 224 -0.07 -4.02 13.08
N GLY A 225 -0.56 -4.76 12.09
CA GLY A 225 -1.37 -5.97 12.32
C GLY A 225 -0.62 -7.02 13.14
N GLY A 226 0.64 -7.24 12.85
CA GLY A 226 1.47 -8.25 13.51
C GLY A 226 1.79 -7.99 14.99
N VAL A 227 1.39 -6.84 15.57
CA VAL A 227 1.54 -6.61 17.02
C VAL A 227 0.36 -7.13 17.85
N LEU A 228 -0.70 -7.60 17.18
CA LEU A 228 -1.89 -8.12 17.83
C LEU A 228 -1.72 -9.59 18.25
N ALA A 229 -2.45 -9.98 19.31
CA ALA A 229 -2.66 -11.39 19.61
C ALA A 229 -3.63 -12.02 18.59
N ASP A 230 -3.64 -13.34 18.50
CA ASP A 230 -4.39 -14.08 17.48
C ASP A 230 -5.85 -13.64 17.32
N ALA A 231 -6.67 -13.79 18.33
CA ALA A 231 -8.08 -13.39 18.28
C ALA A 231 -8.27 -11.89 18.03
N ALA A 232 -7.40 -11.05 18.62
CA ALA A 232 -7.44 -9.61 18.43
C ALA A 232 -7.09 -9.20 16.99
N PHE A 233 -6.18 -9.91 16.31
CA PHE A 233 -5.91 -9.67 14.89
C PHE A 233 -7.16 -9.93 14.04
N GLN A 234 -7.82 -11.05 14.28
CA GLN A 234 -9.03 -11.42 13.54
C GLN A 234 -10.16 -10.40 13.77
N GLU A 235 -10.39 -9.98 15.03
CA GLU A 235 -11.47 -9.09 15.43
C GLU A 235 -11.21 -7.62 15.04
N PHE A 236 -10.00 -7.09 15.30
CA PHE A 236 -9.74 -5.65 15.22
C PHE A 236 -8.93 -5.24 13.97
N SER A 237 -8.26 -6.16 13.29
CA SER A 237 -7.56 -5.86 12.04
C SER A 237 -8.23 -6.50 10.82
N LEU A 238 -8.29 -7.84 10.78
CA LEU A 238 -8.78 -8.60 9.62
C LEU A 238 -10.23 -8.27 9.28
N ALA A 239 -11.12 -8.28 10.27
CA ALA A 239 -12.56 -8.01 10.08
C ALA A 239 -12.80 -6.60 9.48
N TYR A 240 -12.05 -5.58 9.94
CA TYR A 240 -12.20 -4.22 9.41
C TYR A 240 -11.51 -4.01 8.06
N THR A 241 -10.44 -4.73 7.79
CA THR A 241 -9.85 -4.80 6.44
C THR A 241 -10.84 -5.44 5.45
N ALA A 242 -11.53 -6.51 5.85
CA ALA A 242 -12.60 -7.12 5.06
C ALA A 242 -13.76 -6.14 4.79
N LYS A 243 -14.15 -5.32 5.78
CA LYS A 243 -15.16 -4.25 5.60
C LYS A 243 -14.72 -3.22 4.56
N VAL A 244 -13.47 -2.76 4.60
CA VAL A 244 -12.95 -1.85 3.58
C VAL A 244 -13.07 -2.49 2.21
N LEU A 245 -12.57 -3.72 2.05
CA LEU A 245 -12.59 -4.44 0.77
C LEU A 245 -14.01 -4.61 0.20
N ALA A 246 -14.99 -4.86 1.05
CA ALA A 246 -16.40 -4.97 0.65
C ALA A 246 -16.99 -3.66 0.10
N LEU A 247 -16.45 -2.51 0.52
CA LEU A 247 -16.87 -1.18 0.10
C LEU A 247 -16.08 -0.65 -1.10
N LEU A 248 -14.97 -1.30 -1.48
CA LEU A 248 -14.13 -0.86 -2.59
C LEU A 248 -14.73 -1.21 -3.95
N LYS A 249 -14.55 -0.30 -4.90
CA LYS A 249 -14.82 -0.54 -6.31
C LYS A 249 -13.91 -1.66 -6.84
N LYS A 250 -14.51 -2.69 -7.43
CA LYS A 250 -13.79 -3.79 -8.11
C LYS A 250 -13.48 -3.46 -9.57
N THR A 251 -14.22 -2.51 -10.13
CA THR A 251 -14.06 -2.07 -11.52
C THR A 251 -14.24 -0.57 -11.63
N HIS A 252 -13.55 0.05 -12.58
CA HIS A 252 -13.73 1.45 -12.94
C HIS A 252 -13.48 1.63 -14.43
N ASN A 253 -14.40 2.32 -15.14
CA ASN A 253 -14.33 2.56 -16.60
C ASN A 253 -14.08 1.25 -17.41
N GLY A 254 -14.71 0.14 -17.02
CA GLY A 254 -14.58 -1.17 -17.67
C GLY A 254 -13.31 -1.96 -17.33
N ALA A 255 -12.37 -1.40 -16.56
CA ALA A 255 -11.18 -2.09 -16.11
C ALA A 255 -11.35 -2.65 -14.69
N THR A 256 -10.81 -3.85 -14.43
CA THR A 256 -10.70 -4.40 -13.08
C THR A 256 -9.64 -3.63 -12.28
N ILE A 257 -9.96 -3.29 -11.03
CA ILE A 257 -9.06 -2.61 -10.10
C ILE A 257 -8.56 -3.63 -9.07
N PRO A 258 -7.32 -4.13 -9.19
CA PRO A 258 -6.74 -5.01 -8.19
C PRO A 258 -6.64 -4.33 -6.83
N ARG A 259 -7.02 -5.09 -5.79
CA ARG A 259 -6.98 -4.67 -4.39
C ARG A 259 -5.93 -5.49 -3.67
N LEU A 260 -4.95 -4.82 -3.08
CA LEU A 260 -3.82 -5.43 -2.43
C LEU A 260 -3.93 -5.20 -0.91
N VAL A 261 -3.62 -6.22 -0.12
CA VAL A 261 -3.54 -6.12 1.34
C VAL A 261 -2.14 -6.54 1.79
N PHE A 262 -1.49 -5.70 2.56
CA PHE A 262 -0.20 -5.98 3.18
C PHE A 262 -0.32 -5.92 4.70
N THR A 263 0.14 -6.97 5.38
CA THR A 263 0.25 -6.97 6.85
C THR A 263 1.67 -7.33 7.26
N LYS A 264 2.35 -6.41 7.95
CA LYS A 264 3.65 -6.71 8.55
C LYS A 264 3.45 -7.65 9.73
N GLY A 265 4.18 -8.77 9.76
CA GLY A 265 4.00 -9.83 10.75
C GLY A 265 2.76 -10.70 10.51
N GLY A 266 2.06 -10.53 9.36
CA GLY A 266 0.82 -11.25 9.06
C GLY A 266 0.98 -12.71 8.65
N GLY A 267 2.19 -13.22 8.56
CA GLY A 267 2.44 -14.60 8.10
C GLY A 267 1.77 -15.69 8.95
N LEU A 268 1.48 -15.41 10.23
CA LEU A 268 0.76 -16.34 11.12
C LEU A 268 -0.70 -16.52 10.77
N TRP A 269 -1.32 -15.53 10.11
CA TRP A 269 -2.75 -15.50 9.74
C TRP A 269 -2.96 -15.52 8.23
N LEU A 270 -1.98 -16.08 7.51
CA LEU A 270 -2.00 -16.03 6.05
C LEU A 270 -3.16 -16.82 5.44
N GLU A 271 -3.59 -17.90 6.10
CA GLU A 271 -4.75 -18.71 5.66
C GLU A 271 -6.03 -17.89 5.76
N GLU A 272 -6.26 -17.18 6.87
CA GLU A 272 -7.41 -16.30 7.09
C GLU A 272 -7.36 -15.09 6.16
N MET A 273 -6.18 -14.48 5.99
CA MET A 273 -5.98 -13.42 5.00
C MET A 273 -6.25 -13.92 3.58
N GLY A 274 -6.00 -15.17 3.28
CA GLY A 274 -6.33 -15.83 2.01
C GLY A 274 -7.82 -15.83 1.68
N GLN A 275 -8.69 -15.71 2.68
CA GLN A 275 -10.14 -15.62 2.51
C GLN A 275 -10.64 -14.18 2.21
N LEU A 276 -9.80 -13.18 2.35
CA LEU A 276 -10.19 -11.79 2.03
C LEU A 276 -10.57 -11.66 0.54
N ASP A 277 -11.57 -10.83 0.28
CA ASP A 277 -11.99 -10.50 -1.09
C ASP A 277 -11.03 -9.46 -1.71
N CYS A 278 -9.78 -9.88 -1.95
CA CYS A 278 -8.74 -9.10 -2.61
C CYS A 278 -7.98 -9.98 -3.62
N GLU A 279 -7.23 -9.35 -4.50
CA GLU A 279 -6.48 -10.05 -5.55
C GLU A 279 -5.07 -10.43 -5.10
N VAL A 280 -4.44 -9.62 -4.23
CA VAL A 280 -3.03 -9.76 -3.87
C VAL A 280 -2.82 -9.69 -2.36
N LEU A 281 -1.98 -10.59 -1.83
CA LEU A 281 -1.46 -10.51 -0.47
C LEU A 281 0.02 -10.13 -0.48
N GLY A 282 0.32 -9.02 0.17
CA GLY A 282 1.69 -8.56 0.41
C GLY A 282 2.27 -9.16 1.69
N LEU A 283 3.50 -9.63 1.61
CA LEU A 283 4.19 -10.34 2.67
C LEU A 283 5.46 -9.59 3.09
N ASP A 284 5.76 -9.62 4.38
CA ASP A 284 7.06 -9.20 4.86
C ASP A 284 8.13 -10.31 4.69
N TRP A 285 9.37 -9.97 5.02
CA TRP A 285 10.53 -10.85 4.82
C TRP A 285 10.58 -12.09 5.72
N THR A 286 9.70 -12.22 6.71
CA THR A 286 9.69 -13.36 7.64
C THR A 286 9.01 -14.59 7.04
N MET A 287 8.26 -14.42 5.96
CA MET A 287 7.50 -15.50 5.32
C MET A 287 8.23 -16.08 4.10
N ASN A 288 8.30 -17.40 4.01
CA ASN A 288 8.76 -18.07 2.80
C ASN A 288 7.66 -18.07 1.73
N LEU A 289 7.96 -17.56 0.52
CA LEU A 289 6.98 -17.41 -0.55
C LEU A 289 6.42 -18.74 -1.07
N GLY A 290 7.22 -19.80 -1.07
CA GLY A 290 6.75 -21.13 -1.48
C GLY A 290 5.72 -21.70 -0.51
N ARG A 291 5.93 -21.52 0.81
CA ARG A 291 4.94 -21.88 1.83
C ARG A 291 3.69 -21.01 1.71
N ALA A 292 3.86 -19.70 1.57
CA ALA A 292 2.75 -18.77 1.38
C ALA A 292 1.89 -19.16 0.17
N ARG A 293 2.53 -19.49 -0.96
CA ARG A 293 1.85 -19.96 -2.16
C ARG A 293 1.01 -21.21 -1.94
N GLN A 294 1.50 -22.16 -1.13
CA GLN A 294 0.75 -23.37 -0.77
C GLN A 294 -0.47 -23.03 0.11
N MET A 295 -0.30 -22.14 1.11
CA MET A 295 -1.37 -21.75 2.03
C MET A 295 -2.50 -21.00 1.31
N VAL A 296 -2.20 -20.10 0.36
CA VAL A 296 -3.21 -19.27 -0.31
C VAL A 296 -3.49 -19.69 -1.75
N GLY A 297 -2.91 -20.78 -2.21
CA GLY A 297 -2.94 -21.22 -3.61
C GLY A 297 -4.24 -21.87 -4.10
N GLY A 298 -5.32 -21.80 -3.32
CA GLY A 298 -6.61 -22.40 -3.66
C GLY A 298 -6.84 -23.79 -3.04
N ALA A 299 -5.92 -24.30 -2.21
CA ALA A 299 -6.07 -25.56 -1.50
C ALA A 299 -7.29 -25.60 -0.56
N LEU A 300 -7.77 -24.44 -0.13
CA LEU A 300 -8.99 -24.26 0.70
C LEU A 300 -10.25 -23.97 -0.14
N GLY A 301 -10.22 -24.22 -1.46
CA GLY A 301 -11.39 -24.08 -2.37
C GLY A 301 -11.63 -22.66 -2.87
N GLY A 302 -10.77 -21.70 -2.56
CA GLY A 302 -10.83 -20.32 -3.07
C GLY A 302 -10.08 -20.14 -4.40
N PRO A 303 -10.24 -18.99 -5.09
CA PRO A 303 -9.59 -18.73 -6.38
C PRO A 303 -8.06 -18.57 -6.29
N GLY A 304 -7.47 -18.67 -5.10
CA GLY A 304 -6.07 -18.37 -4.83
C GLY A 304 -5.75 -16.87 -4.92
N LYS A 305 -4.56 -16.49 -4.48
CA LYS A 305 -4.09 -15.08 -4.48
C LYS A 305 -2.79 -14.94 -5.25
N ALA A 306 -2.57 -13.78 -5.86
CA ALA A 306 -1.23 -13.35 -6.22
C ALA A 306 -0.46 -12.98 -4.93
N LEU A 307 0.85 -13.22 -4.91
CA LEU A 307 1.70 -12.87 -3.77
C LEU A 307 2.63 -11.71 -4.13
N GLN A 308 2.78 -10.78 -3.20
CA GLN A 308 3.71 -9.67 -3.35
C GLN A 308 4.76 -9.69 -2.23
N GLY A 309 5.99 -9.44 -2.59
CA GLY A 309 7.11 -9.29 -1.64
C GLY A 309 8.32 -10.10 -2.10
N ASN A 310 9.22 -10.45 -1.21
CA ASN A 310 9.27 -10.05 0.21
C ASN A 310 10.71 -10.00 0.73
N ILE A 311 11.65 -9.51 -0.12
CA ILE A 311 13.04 -9.45 0.31
C ILE A 311 13.21 -8.52 1.52
N ASP A 312 14.10 -8.88 2.46
CA ASP A 312 14.46 -7.99 3.56
C ASP A 312 15.08 -6.70 3.01
N PRO A 313 14.54 -5.51 3.35
CA PRO A 313 15.10 -4.24 2.88
C PRO A 313 16.58 -4.04 3.25
N ASN A 314 17.05 -4.64 4.33
CA ASN A 314 18.44 -4.54 4.78
C ASN A 314 19.42 -5.29 3.86
N VAL A 315 18.95 -6.19 3.00
CA VAL A 315 19.78 -6.80 1.95
C VAL A 315 20.38 -5.74 1.03
N LEU A 316 19.70 -4.61 0.85
CA LEU A 316 20.19 -3.49 0.05
C LEU A 316 21.43 -2.77 0.61
N PHE A 317 21.88 -3.11 1.83
CA PHE A 317 23.18 -2.66 2.35
C PHE A 317 24.36 -3.57 1.95
N ALA A 318 24.05 -4.76 1.42
CA ALA A 318 25.07 -5.72 1.02
C ALA A 318 25.66 -5.37 -0.36
N PRO A 319 26.84 -5.90 -0.71
CA PRO A 319 27.39 -5.77 -2.06
C PRO A 319 26.41 -6.30 -3.14
N PRO A 320 26.41 -5.74 -4.37
CA PRO A 320 25.50 -6.13 -5.45
C PRO A 320 25.40 -7.63 -5.72
N ALA A 321 26.52 -8.35 -5.66
CA ALA A 321 26.54 -9.81 -5.84
C ALA A 321 25.73 -10.57 -4.76
N ASN A 322 25.67 -10.06 -3.54
CA ASN A 322 24.90 -10.66 -2.46
C ASN A 322 23.41 -10.28 -2.60
N ILE A 323 23.11 -9.06 -3.04
CA ILE A 323 21.75 -8.63 -3.39
C ILE A 323 21.17 -9.57 -4.46
N GLN A 324 21.92 -9.81 -5.55
CA GLN A 324 21.50 -10.73 -6.61
C GLN A 324 21.21 -12.14 -6.08
N LYS A 325 22.07 -12.68 -5.21
CA LYS A 325 21.84 -14.00 -4.59
C LYS A 325 20.56 -14.06 -3.78
N GLU A 326 20.25 -13.03 -3.01
CA GLU A 326 19.02 -12.99 -2.21
C GLU A 326 17.78 -12.79 -3.09
N VAL A 327 17.85 -11.99 -4.15
CA VAL A 327 16.79 -11.86 -5.16
C VAL A 327 16.48 -13.22 -5.78
N ILE A 328 17.51 -13.95 -6.23
CA ILE A 328 17.37 -15.30 -6.79
C ILE A 328 16.72 -16.24 -5.77
N ARG A 329 17.17 -16.22 -4.52
CA ARG A 329 16.59 -17.04 -3.43
C ARG A 329 15.09 -16.78 -3.23
N VAL A 330 14.68 -15.52 -3.24
CA VAL A 330 13.27 -15.12 -3.09
C VAL A 330 12.45 -15.62 -4.29
N LEU A 331 12.93 -15.40 -5.51
CA LEU A 331 12.26 -15.86 -6.74
C LEU A 331 12.15 -17.39 -6.81
N ASP A 332 13.23 -18.10 -6.50
CA ASP A 332 13.27 -19.56 -6.49
C ASP A 332 12.37 -20.14 -5.39
N SER A 333 12.26 -19.47 -4.24
CA SER A 333 11.35 -19.92 -3.17
C SER A 333 9.88 -19.86 -3.58
N PHE A 334 9.49 -18.88 -4.40
CA PHE A 334 8.15 -18.85 -5.00
C PHE A 334 7.98 -20.00 -6.03
N GLY A 335 9.05 -20.32 -6.75
CA GLY A 335 9.07 -21.31 -7.81
C GLY A 335 8.52 -20.79 -9.14
N LYS A 336 8.29 -21.68 -10.09
CA LYS A 336 7.83 -21.32 -11.43
C LYS A 336 6.46 -20.64 -11.39
N PRO A 337 6.33 -19.39 -11.86
CA PRO A 337 5.06 -18.70 -11.92
C PRO A 337 4.20 -19.23 -13.07
N HIS A 338 2.93 -18.84 -13.10
CA HIS A 338 2.01 -19.17 -14.17
C HIS A 338 2.45 -18.57 -15.50
N THR A 339 2.39 -19.36 -16.58
CA THR A 339 2.86 -18.97 -17.91
C THR A 339 1.82 -19.19 -19.05
N ASP A 340 0.70 -19.84 -18.77
CA ASP A 340 -0.36 -20.05 -19.78
C ASP A 340 -1.18 -18.76 -19.95
N GLN A 341 -1.18 -18.22 -21.17
CA GLN A 341 -1.87 -16.98 -21.50
C GLN A 341 -3.41 -17.08 -21.47
N ASN A 342 -3.96 -18.29 -21.51
CA ASN A 342 -5.40 -18.53 -21.59
C ASN A 342 -6.05 -18.82 -20.24
N THR A 343 -5.26 -18.98 -19.18
CA THR A 343 -5.74 -19.33 -17.85
C THR A 343 -5.14 -18.41 -16.79
N THR A 344 -5.59 -18.55 -15.56
CA THR A 344 -5.01 -17.85 -14.40
C THR A 344 -4.35 -18.86 -13.46
N GLY A 345 -3.27 -18.41 -12.80
CA GLY A 345 -2.53 -19.27 -11.91
C GLY A 345 -1.67 -18.49 -10.91
N PRO A 346 -0.78 -19.14 -10.18
CA PRO A 346 0.06 -18.50 -9.19
C PRO A 346 1.00 -17.49 -9.83
N THR A 347 0.97 -16.23 -9.37
CA THR A 347 1.83 -15.14 -9.82
C THR A 347 2.53 -14.48 -8.65
N HIS A 348 3.67 -13.88 -8.94
CA HIS A 348 4.49 -13.16 -7.98
C HIS A 348 4.75 -11.73 -8.46
N ILE A 349 4.65 -10.78 -7.54
CA ILE A 349 5.03 -9.39 -7.69
C ILE A 349 6.20 -9.17 -6.75
N PHE A 350 7.38 -8.86 -7.27
CA PHE A 350 8.54 -8.65 -6.43
C PHE A 350 8.46 -7.29 -5.71
N ASN A 351 8.76 -7.30 -4.43
CA ASN A 351 8.86 -6.10 -3.61
C ASN A 351 9.79 -6.35 -2.41
N LEU A 352 10.12 -5.28 -1.70
CA LEU A 352 10.68 -5.38 -0.36
C LEU A 352 9.59 -5.84 0.62
N GLY A 353 9.98 -6.53 1.67
CA GLY A 353 9.07 -6.92 2.75
C GLY A 353 8.63 -5.74 3.65
N HIS A 354 9.17 -4.54 3.46
CA HIS A 354 8.77 -3.26 4.03
C HIS A 354 9.41 -2.11 3.25
N GLY A 355 9.22 -0.87 3.69
CA GLY A 355 9.77 0.30 3.01
C GLY A 355 11.30 0.32 2.97
N ILE A 356 11.87 0.81 1.85
CA ILE A 356 13.30 1.00 1.66
C ILE A 356 13.89 1.95 2.73
N SER A 357 15.11 1.66 3.17
CA SER A 357 15.83 2.53 4.10
C SER A 357 16.39 3.77 3.41
N GLN A 358 16.38 4.90 4.13
CA GLN A 358 17.00 6.15 3.64
C GLN A 358 18.53 6.06 3.45
N PHE A 359 19.17 5.03 3.96
CA PHE A 359 20.61 4.81 3.87
C PHE A 359 21.00 3.85 2.74
N THR A 360 20.02 3.37 1.97
CA THR A 360 20.27 2.48 0.84
C THR A 360 21.03 3.21 -0.27
N PRO A 361 22.16 2.67 -0.76
CA PRO A 361 22.80 3.21 -1.96
C PRO A 361 21.89 3.07 -3.20
N PRO A 362 21.63 4.12 -3.98
CA PRO A 362 20.74 4.04 -5.14
C PRO A 362 21.15 2.98 -6.17
N GLU A 363 22.44 2.77 -6.38
CA GLU A 363 22.97 1.76 -7.29
C GLU A 363 22.66 0.33 -6.88
N HIS A 364 22.44 0.07 -5.59
CA HIS A 364 22.04 -1.25 -5.08
C HIS A 364 20.60 -1.60 -5.47
N VAL A 365 19.75 -0.60 -5.63
CA VAL A 365 18.39 -0.78 -6.17
C VAL A 365 18.44 -1.18 -7.63
N SER A 366 19.35 -0.60 -8.44
CA SER A 366 19.55 -1.02 -9.83
C SER A 366 19.91 -2.49 -9.93
N ALA A 367 20.87 -2.95 -9.09
CA ALA A 367 21.27 -4.36 -9.02
C ALA A 367 20.12 -5.30 -8.65
N LEU A 368 19.23 -4.87 -7.72
CA LEU A 368 18.04 -5.63 -7.35
C LEU A 368 17.08 -5.75 -8.53
N VAL A 369 16.70 -4.63 -9.17
CA VAL A 369 15.72 -4.61 -10.27
C VAL A 369 16.20 -5.42 -11.46
N GLU A 370 17.48 -5.27 -11.84
CA GLU A 370 18.11 -6.05 -12.91
C GLU A 370 18.10 -7.55 -12.62
N ALA A 371 18.44 -7.94 -11.39
CA ALA A 371 18.42 -9.34 -10.97
C ALA A 371 16.99 -9.93 -11.02
N VAL A 372 15.98 -9.19 -10.57
CA VAL A 372 14.58 -9.61 -10.64
C VAL A 372 14.17 -9.87 -12.08
N HIS A 373 14.37 -8.92 -12.97
CA HIS A 373 13.96 -9.05 -14.36
C HIS A 373 14.70 -10.18 -15.08
N THR A 374 16.01 -10.27 -14.88
CA THR A 374 16.86 -11.27 -15.56
C THR A 374 16.52 -12.68 -15.10
N HIS A 375 16.53 -12.94 -13.80
CA HIS A 375 16.30 -14.29 -13.27
C HIS A 375 14.85 -14.73 -13.48
N SER A 376 13.88 -13.84 -13.29
CA SER A 376 12.47 -14.18 -13.46
C SER A 376 12.07 -14.51 -14.90
N ARG A 377 12.74 -13.93 -15.91
CA ARG A 377 12.59 -14.35 -17.32
C ARG A 377 13.15 -15.75 -17.55
N ALA A 378 14.26 -16.11 -16.91
CA ALA A 378 14.85 -17.43 -17.00
C ALA A 378 13.93 -18.52 -16.39
N LEU A 379 13.23 -18.22 -15.28
CA LEU A 379 12.27 -19.12 -14.64
C LEU A 379 11.03 -19.44 -15.51
N ARG A 380 10.78 -18.67 -16.57
CA ARG A 380 9.62 -18.85 -17.47
C ARG A 380 9.94 -19.64 -18.75
N ARG A 381 11.22 -19.82 -18.98
CA ARG A 381 11.71 -20.71 -20.06
C ARG A 381 11.75 -22.16 -19.59
#